data_28e34ad05e1bd64638ec9ff1b4f3b171
#
_entry.id   28e34ad05e1bd64638ec9ff1b4f3b171
#
_cell.length_a   1.000
_cell.length_b   1.000
_cell.length_c   1.000
_cell.angle_alpha   90.00
_cell.angle_beta   90.00
_cell.angle_gamma   90.00
#
_symmetry.space_group_name_H-M   'P 1'
#
loop_
_entity.id
_entity.type
_entity.pdbx_description
1 polymer ?
#
loop_
_entity_poly.entity_id
_entity_poly.type
_entity_poly.pdbx_seq_one_letter_code
_entity_poly.pdbx_strand_id
1 'polypeptide(L)'
;MTQYEVTMAGFGGQGIMVAGQLLAYAGIKEGKNVAWIPSYGPEMRGGTAYCTVVIADRRIGSPIVINPLAVCVFNRPSFDKFVPRVRPGGLAVVNSSLINASTDRTDITQLLVPGNQMALEAGNGRATNIAVLGAFVGASGLVGRDTMKHVIEEKLGKKKEVLDVNLRVFEQGYELAMTTLGDKCRV
;
A
#
# COMPACT_ATOMS: atom_id res chain seq x y z
N MET A 1 -0.44 11.79 15.41
CA MET A 1 0.21 10.48 15.18
C MET A 1 1.70 10.59 15.42
N THR A 2 2.32 9.69 16.20
CA THR A 2 3.77 9.80 16.45
C THR A 2 4.59 9.09 15.36
N GLN A 3 4.17 7.92 14.93
CA GLN A 3 4.84 7.13 13.88
C GLN A 3 3.89 6.05 13.33
N TYR A 4 3.91 5.84 12.02
CA TYR A 4 3.13 4.80 11.32
C TYR A 4 4.05 4.01 10.41
N GLU A 5 3.96 2.68 10.45
CA GLU A 5 4.76 1.80 9.63
C GLU A 5 3.86 0.92 8.76
N VAL A 6 4.15 0.87 7.47
CA VAL A 6 3.50 -0.03 6.53
C VAL A 6 4.53 -0.86 5.78
N THR A 7 4.31 -2.16 5.71
CA THR A 7 5.08 -3.08 4.86
C THR A 7 4.25 -3.45 3.63
N MET A 8 4.80 -3.20 2.46
CA MET A 8 4.22 -3.62 1.18
C MET A 8 5.00 -4.81 0.66
N ALA A 9 4.33 -5.93 0.36
CA ALA A 9 5.01 -7.19 0.03
C ALA A 9 4.31 -7.98 -1.07
N GLY A 10 5.12 -8.59 -1.95
CA GLY A 10 4.67 -9.40 -3.08
C GLY A 10 5.81 -10.00 -3.88
N PHE A 11 5.59 -10.30 -5.16
CA PHE A 11 6.65 -10.73 -6.08
C PHE A 11 7.29 -9.55 -6.80
N GLY A 12 8.54 -9.74 -7.20
CA GLY A 12 9.22 -8.81 -8.12
C GLY A 12 8.39 -8.64 -9.41
N GLY A 13 8.17 -7.38 -9.81
CA GLY A 13 7.34 -7.03 -10.97
C GLY A 13 5.90 -6.61 -10.64
N GLN A 14 5.41 -6.82 -9.42
CA GLN A 14 4.07 -6.37 -9.00
C GLN A 14 3.99 -4.88 -8.64
N GLY A 15 5.05 -4.11 -8.82
CA GLY A 15 5.07 -2.66 -8.58
C GLY A 15 5.10 -2.23 -7.11
N ILE A 16 5.49 -3.13 -6.21
CA ILE A 16 5.49 -2.92 -4.75
C ILE A 16 6.42 -1.77 -4.36
N MET A 17 7.62 -1.74 -4.95
CA MET A 17 8.59 -0.67 -4.69
C MET A 17 8.06 0.68 -5.14
N VAL A 18 7.38 0.73 -6.27
CA VAL A 18 6.75 1.96 -6.79
C VAL A 18 5.67 2.45 -5.84
N ALA A 19 4.79 1.57 -5.35
CA ALA A 19 3.75 1.94 -4.39
C ALA A 19 4.34 2.50 -3.10
N GLY A 20 5.39 1.85 -2.55
CA GLY A 20 6.09 2.34 -1.37
C GLY A 20 6.79 3.68 -1.58
N GLN A 21 7.42 3.89 -2.74
CA GLN A 21 8.04 5.18 -3.09
C GLN A 21 7.01 6.30 -3.22
N LEU A 22 5.88 6.05 -3.89
CA LEU A 22 4.80 7.05 -4.02
C LEU A 22 4.28 7.47 -2.64
N LEU A 23 4.06 6.50 -1.74
CA LEU A 23 3.64 6.78 -0.37
C LEU A 23 4.68 7.60 0.39
N ALA A 24 5.96 7.26 0.24
CA ALA A 24 7.06 8.01 0.85
C ALA A 24 7.11 9.46 0.35
N TYR A 25 6.98 9.69 -0.96
CA TYR A 25 6.92 11.03 -1.53
C TYR A 25 5.71 11.82 -1.04
N ALA A 26 4.55 11.18 -0.88
CA ALA A 26 3.36 11.85 -0.34
C ALA A 26 3.58 12.29 1.11
N GLY A 27 4.17 11.43 1.95
CA GLY A 27 4.55 11.80 3.30
C GLY A 27 5.51 12.99 3.36
N ILE A 28 6.52 13.03 2.48
CA ILE A 28 7.46 14.15 2.37
C ILE A 28 6.73 15.45 1.96
N LYS A 29 5.81 15.36 0.98
CA LYS A 29 5.02 16.54 0.55
C LYS A 29 4.16 17.12 1.67
N GLU A 30 3.75 16.31 2.62
CA GLU A 30 3.01 16.74 3.81
C GLU A 30 3.91 17.18 4.99
N GLY A 31 5.21 17.33 4.74
CA GLY A 31 6.17 17.78 5.75
C GLY A 31 6.47 16.75 6.84
N LYS A 32 6.17 15.47 6.60
CA LYS A 32 6.46 14.39 7.52
C LYS A 32 7.91 13.91 7.42
N ASN A 33 8.40 13.30 8.49
CA ASN A 33 9.64 12.53 8.44
C ASN A 33 9.34 11.15 7.83
N VAL A 34 10.13 10.73 6.85
CA VAL A 34 9.88 9.51 6.09
C VAL A 34 11.14 8.67 5.98
N ALA A 35 11.01 7.36 6.17
CA ALA A 35 12.01 6.37 5.79
C ALA A 35 11.37 5.34 4.86
N TRP A 36 12.03 5.05 3.75
CA TRP A 36 11.65 4.00 2.81
C TRP A 36 12.78 2.99 2.68
N ILE A 37 12.50 1.73 3.01
CA ILE A 37 13.49 0.67 3.11
C ILE A 37 13.07 -0.47 2.19
N PRO A 38 13.67 -0.58 1.00
CA PRO A 38 13.45 -1.71 0.12
C PRO A 38 14.22 -2.95 0.61
N SER A 39 13.60 -4.11 0.44
CA SER A 39 14.25 -5.41 0.68
C SER A 39 13.98 -6.32 -0.51
N TYR A 40 15.06 -6.78 -1.12
CA TYR A 40 15.02 -7.71 -2.24
C TYR A 40 15.58 -9.05 -1.78
N GLY A 41 14.90 -10.14 -2.11
CA GLY A 41 15.48 -11.47 -2.03
C GLY A 41 16.56 -11.69 -3.10
N PRO A 42 17.37 -12.75 -3.00
CA PRO A 42 18.42 -13.08 -3.99
C PRO A 42 17.87 -13.30 -5.41
N GLU A 43 16.56 -13.56 -5.55
CA GLU A 43 15.89 -13.73 -6.84
C GLU A 43 15.06 -12.48 -7.16
N MET A 44 15.57 -11.65 -8.06
CA MET A 44 14.92 -10.39 -8.46
C MET A 44 13.64 -10.58 -9.31
N ARG A 45 13.46 -11.72 -9.97
CA ARG A 45 12.25 -12.05 -10.74
C ARG A 45 11.58 -13.29 -10.18
N GLY A 46 10.33 -13.11 -9.69
CA GLY A 46 9.56 -14.20 -9.08
C GLY A 46 9.87 -14.47 -7.60
N GLY A 47 10.93 -13.86 -7.02
CA GLY A 47 11.24 -13.91 -5.60
C GLY A 47 10.42 -12.93 -4.78
N THR A 48 10.38 -13.11 -3.46
CA THR A 48 9.71 -12.20 -2.52
C THR A 48 10.41 -10.85 -2.49
N ALA A 49 9.67 -9.80 -2.82
CA ALA A 49 10.10 -8.42 -2.69
C ALA A 49 9.19 -7.72 -1.67
N TYR A 50 9.75 -6.92 -0.80
CA TYR A 50 8.96 -6.08 0.08
C TYR A 50 9.68 -4.75 0.37
N CYS A 51 8.93 -3.74 0.71
CA CYS A 51 9.49 -2.51 1.25
C CYS A 51 8.70 -2.10 2.49
N THR A 52 9.37 -1.40 3.39
CA THR A 52 8.74 -0.79 4.55
C THR A 52 8.82 0.72 4.41
N VAL A 53 7.69 1.40 4.62
CA VAL A 53 7.59 2.85 4.68
C VAL A 53 7.25 3.23 6.11
N VAL A 54 8.04 4.11 6.70
CA VAL A 54 7.81 4.70 8.00
C VAL A 54 7.52 6.17 7.81
N ILE A 55 6.39 6.64 8.30
CA ILE A 55 5.99 8.06 8.26
C ILE A 55 5.74 8.53 9.69
N ALA A 56 6.33 9.66 10.07
CA ALA A 56 6.26 10.16 11.44
C ALA A 56 6.22 11.70 11.51
N ASP A 57 5.55 12.23 12.54
CA ASP A 57 5.56 13.67 12.85
C ASP A 57 6.88 14.10 13.48
N ARG A 58 7.63 13.16 14.08
CA ARG A 58 8.93 13.38 14.73
C ARG A 58 10.03 12.62 14.01
N ARG A 59 11.27 12.93 14.37
CA ARG A 59 12.44 12.23 13.83
C ARG A 59 12.32 10.72 14.08
N ILE A 60 12.53 9.94 13.02
CA ILE A 60 12.52 8.48 13.06
C ILE A 60 13.81 8.00 13.74
N GLY A 61 13.68 7.35 14.88
CA GLY A 61 14.83 6.86 15.67
C GLY A 61 15.43 5.58 15.05
N SER A 62 14.57 4.65 14.65
CA SER A 62 14.97 3.42 13.92
C SER A 62 13.98 3.14 12.81
N PRO A 63 14.47 2.93 11.56
CA PRO A 63 13.62 2.57 10.45
C PRO A 63 13.37 1.05 10.36
N ILE A 64 13.96 0.26 11.25
CA ILE A 64 13.79 -1.21 11.26
C ILE A 64 12.45 -1.54 11.91
N VAL A 65 11.58 -2.20 11.15
CA VAL A 65 10.22 -2.56 11.57
C VAL A 65 10.05 -4.06 11.49
N ILE A 66 9.81 -4.71 12.62
CA ILE A 66 9.55 -6.16 12.70
C ILE A 66 8.03 -6.42 12.62
N ASN A 67 7.27 -5.66 13.41
CA ASN A 67 5.81 -5.75 13.50
C ASN A 67 5.21 -4.41 13.05
N PRO A 68 4.82 -4.26 11.79
CA PRO A 68 4.26 -3.01 11.28
C PRO A 68 2.82 -2.79 11.76
N LEU A 69 2.38 -1.53 11.76
CA LEU A 69 0.97 -1.22 12.00
C LEU A 69 0.09 -1.59 10.81
N ALA A 70 0.64 -1.55 9.60
CA ALA A 70 -0.11 -1.99 8.42
C ALA A 70 0.73 -2.85 7.47
N VAL A 71 0.04 -3.69 6.70
CA VAL A 71 0.62 -4.42 5.57
C VAL A 71 -0.26 -4.28 4.34
N CYS A 72 0.39 -4.18 3.16
CA CYS A 72 -0.26 -4.34 1.86
C CYS A 72 0.35 -5.57 1.20
N VAL A 73 -0.43 -6.63 1.00
CA VAL A 73 0.06 -7.92 0.49
C VAL A 73 -0.53 -8.24 -0.87
N PHE A 74 0.34 -8.62 -1.82
CA PHE A 74 0.01 -8.78 -3.23
C PHE A 74 -0.03 -10.23 -3.68
N ASN A 75 0.50 -11.17 -2.87
CA ASN A 75 0.51 -12.60 -3.17
C ASN A 75 0.39 -13.42 -1.88
N ARG A 76 0.07 -14.69 -2.04
CA ARG A 76 -0.17 -15.61 -0.91
C ARG A 76 1.05 -15.78 0.01
N PRO A 77 2.29 -15.98 -0.46
CA PRO A 77 3.44 -16.08 0.44
C PRO A 77 3.67 -14.83 1.28
N SER A 78 3.41 -13.64 0.73
CA SER A 78 3.49 -12.38 1.48
C SER A 78 2.39 -12.27 2.53
N PHE A 79 1.18 -12.72 2.22
CA PHE A 79 0.08 -12.81 3.19
C PHE A 79 0.48 -13.67 4.38
N ASP A 80 0.92 -14.91 4.13
CA ASP A 80 1.29 -15.87 5.18
C ASP A 80 2.46 -15.36 6.05
N LYS A 81 3.38 -14.60 5.46
CA LYS A 81 4.56 -14.07 6.15
C LYS A 81 4.29 -12.81 6.96
N PHE A 82 3.51 -11.86 6.44
CA PHE A 82 3.43 -10.51 6.99
C PHE A 82 2.12 -10.22 7.75
N VAL A 83 0.99 -10.81 7.39
CA VAL A 83 -0.28 -10.58 8.10
C VAL A 83 -0.20 -10.99 9.59
N PRO A 84 0.44 -12.13 9.95
CA PRO A 84 0.61 -12.50 11.36
C PRO A 84 1.42 -11.49 12.18
N ARG A 85 2.24 -10.65 11.54
CA ARG A 85 3.10 -9.65 12.19
C ARG A 85 2.45 -8.29 12.39
N VAL A 86 1.25 -8.08 11.86
CA VAL A 86 0.51 -6.82 12.05
C VAL A 86 0.22 -6.62 13.53
N ARG A 87 0.52 -5.44 14.05
CA ARG A 87 0.22 -5.12 15.45
C ARG A 87 -1.29 -5.11 15.71
N PRO A 88 -1.74 -5.44 16.94
CA PRO A 88 -3.14 -5.25 17.33
C PRO A 88 -3.64 -3.83 17.02
N GLY A 89 -4.87 -3.72 16.53
CA GLY A 89 -5.44 -2.47 16.03
C GLY A 89 -4.97 -2.07 14.63
N GLY A 90 -4.11 -2.88 13.99
CA GLY A 90 -3.52 -2.57 12.69
C GLY A 90 -4.40 -2.95 11.50
N LEU A 91 -3.85 -2.75 10.30
CA LEU A 91 -4.54 -2.88 9.02
C LEU A 91 -3.82 -3.88 8.09
N ALA A 92 -4.57 -4.81 7.51
CA ALA A 92 -4.10 -5.67 6.43
C ALA A 92 -4.90 -5.39 5.15
N VAL A 93 -4.26 -4.77 4.15
CA VAL A 93 -4.82 -4.59 2.80
C VAL A 93 -4.36 -5.76 1.94
N VAL A 94 -5.31 -6.54 1.46
CA VAL A 94 -5.06 -7.83 0.79
C VAL A 94 -5.55 -7.79 -0.65
N ASN A 95 -4.67 -8.05 -1.60
CA ASN A 95 -5.05 -8.19 -3.01
C ASN A 95 -5.85 -9.49 -3.23
N SER A 96 -7.17 -9.41 -3.10
CA SER A 96 -8.08 -10.55 -3.18
C SER A 96 -8.17 -11.19 -4.58
N SER A 97 -7.69 -10.51 -5.63
CA SER A 97 -7.58 -11.11 -6.97
C SER A 97 -6.59 -12.28 -7.02
N LEU A 98 -5.59 -12.32 -6.13
CA LEU A 98 -4.54 -13.35 -6.10
C LEU A 98 -4.47 -14.11 -4.77
N ILE A 99 -5.15 -13.62 -3.73
CA ILE A 99 -5.10 -14.18 -2.40
C ILE A 99 -6.50 -14.58 -2.00
N ASN A 100 -6.80 -15.87 -2.12
CA ASN A 100 -8.03 -16.46 -1.59
C ASN A 100 -7.78 -16.96 -0.16
N ALA A 101 -7.58 -16.02 0.76
CA ALA A 101 -7.38 -16.27 2.17
C ALA A 101 -7.85 -15.09 3.02
N SER A 102 -8.35 -15.41 4.19
CA SER A 102 -8.64 -14.47 5.27
C SER A 102 -7.80 -14.81 6.49
N THR A 103 -7.67 -13.86 7.40
CA THR A 103 -7.06 -14.12 8.71
C THR A 103 -8.16 -14.30 9.75
N ASP A 104 -7.93 -15.23 10.69
CA ASP A 104 -8.82 -15.44 11.84
C ASP A 104 -8.58 -14.40 12.96
N ARG A 105 -7.64 -13.48 12.74
CA ARG A 105 -7.34 -12.41 13.70
C ARG A 105 -8.46 -11.39 13.75
N THR A 106 -9.05 -11.25 14.94
CA THR A 106 -10.12 -10.28 15.23
C THR A 106 -9.61 -8.96 15.78
N ASP A 107 -8.31 -8.90 16.08
CA ASP A 107 -7.62 -7.74 16.64
C ASP A 107 -7.01 -6.81 15.56
N ILE A 108 -7.17 -7.14 14.29
CA ILE A 108 -6.76 -6.30 13.15
C ILE A 108 -7.91 -6.11 12.18
N THR A 109 -7.85 -5.04 11.37
CA THR A 109 -8.79 -4.83 10.28
C THR A 109 -8.22 -5.42 8.99
N GLN A 110 -9.02 -6.23 8.28
CA GLN A 110 -8.68 -6.74 6.96
C GLN A 110 -9.53 -6.05 5.90
N LEU A 111 -8.88 -5.52 4.87
CA LEU A 111 -9.53 -4.94 3.68
C LEU A 111 -9.16 -5.76 2.44
N LEU A 112 -10.15 -6.36 1.81
CA LEU A 112 -9.98 -7.12 0.57
C LEU A 112 -10.12 -6.20 -0.64
N VAL A 113 -9.11 -6.17 -1.51
CA VAL A 113 -9.06 -5.31 -2.69
C VAL A 113 -8.89 -6.17 -3.93
N PRO A 114 -9.84 -6.22 -4.86
CA PRO A 114 -9.71 -6.97 -6.12
C PRO A 114 -8.83 -6.20 -7.12
N GLY A 115 -7.57 -5.94 -6.74
CA GLY A 115 -6.70 -4.98 -7.40
C GLY A 115 -6.37 -5.34 -8.85
N ASN A 116 -6.19 -6.63 -9.20
CA ASN A 116 -5.94 -7.03 -10.58
C ASN A 116 -7.19 -6.84 -11.45
N GLN A 117 -8.37 -7.13 -10.91
CA GLN A 117 -9.62 -6.90 -11.62
C GLN A 117 -9.82 -5.41 -11.90
N MET A 118 -9.69 -4.56 -10.88
CA MET A 118 -9.79 -3.09 -11.03
C MET A 118 -8.83 -2.57 -12.10
N ALA A 119 -7.57 -3.02 -12.08
CA ALA A 119 -6.56 -2.61 -13.03
C ALA A 119 -6.87 -3.05 -14.47
N LEU A 120 -7.38 -4.28 -14.66
CA LEU A 120 -7.78 -4.81 -15.97
C LEU A 120 -8.99 -4.06 -16.53
N GLU A 121 -10.02 -3.84 -15.72
CA GLU A 121 -11.22 -3.09 -16.12
C GLU A 121 -10.90 -1.63 -16.48
N ALA A 122 -9.90 -1.04 -15.82
CA ALA A 122 -9.40 0.29 -16.16
C ALA A 122 -8.51 0.33 -17.41
N GLY A 123 -8.15 -0.83 -17.99
CA GLY A 123 -7.37 -0.95 -19.23
C GLY A 123 -5.86 -1.11 -19.03
N ASN A 124 -5.35 -1.28 -17.81
CA ASN A 124 -3.92 -1.52 -17.57
C ASN A 124 -3.68 -2.43 -16.36
N GLY A 125 -3.53 -3.72 -16.59
CA GLY A 125 -3.27 -4.70 -15.53
C GLY A 125 -2.00 -4.45 -14.70
N ARG A 126 -1.13 -3.54 -15.13
CA ARG A 126 0.06 -3.13 -14.34
C ARG A 126 -0.26 -2.14 -13.22
N ALA A 127 -1.47 -1.58 -13.20
CA ALA A 127 -1.90 -0.59 -12.19
C ALA A 127 -2.43 -1.22 -10.88
N THR A 128 -2.32 -2.53 -10.70
CA THR A 128 -2.75 -3.25 -9.49
C THR A 128 -2.16 -2.64 -8.21
N ASN A 129 -0.89 -2.27 -8.24
CA ASN A 129 -0.22 -1.63 -7.10
C ASN A 129 -0.83 -0.28 -6.73
N ILE A 130 -1.35 0.44 -7.71
CA ILE A 130 -2.01 1.75 -7.50
C ILE A 130 -3.41 1.55 -6.90
N ALA A 131 -4.15 0.49 -7.29
CA ALA A 131 -5.43 0.14 -6.67
C ALA A 131 -5.27 -0.15 -5.17
N VAL A 132 -4.29 -1.01 -4.84
CA VAL A 132 -3.99 -1.38 -3.44
C VAL A 132 -3.48 -0.17 -2.64
N LEU A 133 -2.66 0.70 -3.26
CA LEU A 133 -2.21 1.95 -2.65
C LEU A 133 -3.38 2.90 -2.37
N GLY A 134 -4.32 3.05 -3.30
CA GLY A 134 -5.54 3.84 -3.11
C GLY A 134 -6.37 3.35 -1.93
N ALA A 135 -6.58 2.03 -1.87
CA ALA A 135 -7.29 1.40 -0.76
C ALA A 135 -6.57 1.60 0.59
N PHE A 136 -5.24 1.49 0.61
CA PHE A 136 -4.45 1.76 1.82
C PHE A 136 -4.59 3.22 2.27
N VAL A 137 -4.48 4.18 1.36
CA VAL A 137 -4.61 5.61 1.68
C VAL A 137 -6.02 5.93 2.18
N GLY A 138 -7.07 5.38 1.54
CA GLY A 138 -8.45 5.55 1.97
C GLY A 138 -8.72 4.98 3.37
N ALA A 139 -8.20 3.78 3.64
CA ALA A 139 -8.38 3.10 4.92
C ALA A 139 -7.59 3.77 6.06
N SER A 140 -6.32 4.11 5.82
CA SER A 140 -5.45 4.63 6.87
C SER A 140 -5.58 6.15 7.11
N GLY A 141 -5.89 6.91 6.07
CA GLY A 141 -5.83 8.38 6.14
C GLY A 141 -4.42 8.94 6.39
N LEU A 142 -3.38 8.10 6.25
CA LEU A 142 -1.99 8.44 6.60
C LEU A 142 -1.43 9.63 5.81
N VAL A 143 -1.87 9.75 4.56
CA VAL A 143 -1.62 10.91 3.68
C VAL A 143 -2.90 11.31 2.98
N GLY A 144 -3.01 12.59 2.60
CA GLY A 144 -4.18 13.12 1.92
C GLY A 144 -4.39 12.51 0.52
N ARG A 145 -5.67 12.34 0.14
CA ARG A 145 -6.09 11.86 -1.19
C ARG A 145 -5.48 12.71 -2.30
N ASP A 146 -5.60 14.04 -2.21
CA ASP A 146 -5.12 14.97 -3.22
C ASP A 146 -3.59 15.01 -3.27
N THR A 147 -2.92 14.93 -2.13
CA THR A 147 -1.45 14.82 -2.06
C THR A 147 -0.98 13.59 -2.82
N MET A 148 -1.61 12.43 -2.61
CA MET A 148 -1.23 11.20 -3.30
C MET A 148 -1.48 11.28 -4.80
N LYS A 149 -2.62 11.83 -5.24
CA LYS A 149 -2.91 12.06 -6.67
C LYS A 149 -1.85 12.92 -7.33
N HIS A 150 -1.49 14.03 -6.70
CA HIS A 150 -0.45 14.91 -7.20
C HIS A 150 0.92 14.21 -7.30
N VAL A 151 1.26 13.34 -6.35
CA VAL A 151 2.49 12.52 -6.43
C VAL A 151 2.42 11.52 -7.57
N ILE A 152 1.28 10.88 -7.81
CA ILE A 152 1.07 9.97 -8.95
C ILE A 152 1.27 10.73 -10.27
N GLU A 153 0.70 11.92 -10.40
CA GLU A 153 0.87 12.80 -11.57
C GLU A 153 2.34 13.16 -11.80
N GLU A 154 3.03 13.60 -10.76
CA GLU A 154 4.43 14.00 -10.83
C GLU A 154 5.36 12.84 -11.21
N LYS A 155 5.16 11.67 -10.61
CA LYS A 155 6.08 10.53 -10.77
C LYS A 155 5.73 9.60 -11.93
N LEU A 156 4.45 9.48 -12.28
CA LEU A 156 3.96 8.54 -13.30
C LEU A 156 3.35 9.26 -14.53
N GLY A 157 3.32 10.57 -14.56
CA GLY A 157 2.63 11.39 -15.55
C GLY A 157 3.29 11.49 -16.93
N LYS A 158 4.35 10.73 -17.23
CA LYS A 158 5.07 10.79 -18.51
C LYS A 158 4.20 10.49 -19.74
N LYS A 159 3.17 9.67 -19.59
CA LYS A 159 2.20 9.30 -20.64
C LYS A 159 0.80 9.54 -20.11
N LYS A 160 0.04 10.42 -20.75
CA LYS A 160 -1.29 10.83 -20.33
C LYS A 160 -2.24 9.64 -20.15
N GLU A 161 -2.29 8.73 -21.12
CA GLU A 161 -3.16 7.55 -21.08
C GLU A 161 -2.88 6.64 -19.86
N VAL A 162 -1.60 6.46 -19.52
CA VAL A 162 -1.19 5.68 -18.35
C VAL A 162 -1.54 6.42 -17.05
N LEU A 163 -1.37 7.74 -17.05
CA LEU A 163 -1.72 8.57 -15.90
C LEU A 163 -3.23 8.50 -15.61
N ASP A 164 -4.06 8.68 -16.63
CA ASP A 164 -5.53 8.67 -16.47
C ASP A 164 -6.02 7.33 -15.90
N VAL A 165 -5.42 6.23 -16.33
CA VAL A 165 -5.70 4.89 -15.77
C VAL A 165 -5.24 4.82 -14.30
N ASN A 166 -4.02 5.25 -13.99
CA ASN A 166 -3.50 5.20 -12.63
C ASN A 166 -4.36 6.03 -11.66
N LEU A 167 -4.76 7.24 -12.04
CA LEU A 167 -5.62 8.08 -11.22
C LEU A 167 -6.99 7.44 -11.00
N ARG A 168 -7.59 6.86 -12.03
CA ARG A 168 -8.88 6.16 -11.94
C ARG A 168 -8.80 4.97 -10.99
N VAL A 169 -7.79 4.13 -11.14
CA VAL A 169 -7.60 2.93 -10.32
C VAL A 169 -7.28 3.30 -8.86
N PHE A 170 -6.51 4.35 -8.64
CA PHE A 170 -6.28 4.90 -7.30
C PHE A 170 -7.60 5.29 -6.64
N GLU A 171 -8.44 6.05 -7.35
CA GLU A 171 -9.74 6.50 -6.84
C GLU A 171 -10.67 5.32 -6.53
N GLN A 172 -10.74 4.33 -7.41
CA GLN A 172 -11.54 3.13 -7.15
C GLN A 172 -11.11 2.40 -5.86
N GLY A 173 -9.79 2.25 -5.67
CA GLY A 173 -9.24 1.66 -4.45
C GLY A 173 -9.57 2.48 -3.21
N TYR A 174 -9.41 3.80 -3.29
CA TYR A 174 -9.71 4.74 -2.21
C TYR A 174 -11.20 4.66 -1.81
N GLU A 175 -12.11 4.72 -2.78
CA GLU A 175 -13.55 4.67 -2.54
C GLU A 175 -14.01 3.32 -2.00
N LEU A 176 -13.40 2.21 -2.47
CA LEU A 176 -13.64 0.89 -1.89
C LEU A 176 -13.34 0.89 -0.38
N ALA A 177 -12.21 1.44 0.03
CA ALA A 177 -11.84 1.50 1.43
C ALA A 177 -12.80 2.36 2.24
N MET A 178 -13.16 3.54 1.73
CA MET A 178 -14.11 4.46 2.38
C MET A 178 -15.48 3.84 2.55
N THR A 179 -15.99 3.14 1.53
CA THR A 179 -17.29 2.48 1.56
C THR A 179 -17.29 1.29 2.53
N THR A 180 -16.18 0.54 2.59
CA THR A 180 -16.08 -0.69 3.40
C THR A 180 -15.83 -0.39 4.89
N LEU A 181 -14.95 0.55 5.17
CA LEU A 181 -14.42 0.78 6.53
C LEU A 181 -14.87 2.13 7.13
N GLY A 182 -15.21 3.12 6.30
CA GLY A 182 -15.38 4.49 6.76
C GLY A 182 -14.11 5.00 7.45
N ASP A 183 -14.29 5.65 8.60
CA ASP A 183 -13.17 6.23 9.37
C ASP A 183 -12.55 5.27 10.41
N LYS A 184 -12.92 3.99 10.41
CA LYS A 184 -12.53 3.01 11.45
C LYS A 184 -11.03 2.81 11.62
N CYS A 185 -10.25 2.96 10.55
CA CYS A 185 -8.80 2.72 10.56
C CYS A 185 -7.96 3.98 10.37
N ARG A 186 -8.59 5.15 10.34
CA ARG A 186 -7.89 6.43 10.15
C ARG A 186 -7.04 6.79 11.37
N VAL A 187 -5.85 7.34 11.11
CA VAL A 187 -4.87 7.82 12.07
C VAL A 187 -5.00 9.32 12.34
#